data_3cc9801665ec0920994ba3f90e18f40e
#
_entry.id   3cc9801665ec0920994ba3f90e18f40e
#
_cell.length_a   1.000
_cell.length_b   1.000
_cell.length_c   1.000
_cell.angle_alpha   90.00
_cell.angle_beta   90.00
_cell.angle_gamma   90.00
#
_symmetry.space_group_name_H-M   'P 1'
#
loop_
_entity.id
_entity.type
_entity.pdbx_description
1 polymer ?
#
loop_
_entity_poly.entity_id
_entity_poly.type
_entity_poly.pdbx_seq_one_letter_code
_entity_poly.pdbx_strand_id
1 'polypeptide(L)'
;MIELPLDDSIPDEDQVIFVDESLWVPVSCVNGNVHILPGVPRLFERMLDGLKPRVLPRLTDPEGKGVLRILISTPMAESAIAEYLTQLAAKAEPKGVKVGSYPRWEKQHNTVTLVGRDVEFMESLVPEVEKAVQGRRVAVEGEDDSDGGDAAASKPGSG
;
A
#
# COMPACT_ATOMS: atom_id res chain seq x y z
N MET A 1 29.68 6.30 -11.69
CA MET A 1 29.10 6.75 -10.40
C MET A 1 28.05 7.78 -10.77
N ILE A 2 26.84 7.65 -10.29
CA ILE A 2 25.79 8.66 -10.54
C ILE A 2 25.91 9.64 -9.37
N GLU A 3 26.29 10.87 -9.65
CA GLU A 3 26.28 11.95 -8.69
C GLU A 3 24.87 12.53 -8.65
N LEU A 4 24.27 12.57 -7.46
CA LEU A 4 23.02 13.29 -7.27
C LEU A 4 23.34 14.78 -7.18
N PRO A 5 22.70 15.63 -7.98
CA PRO A 5 22.91 17.07 -7.89
C PRO A 5 22.46 17.56 -6.51
N LEU A 6 23.38 18.17 -5.77
CA LEU A 6 23.09 18.87 -4.51
C LEU A 6 22.70 20.31 -4.82
N ASP A 7 21.83 20.88 -4.01
CA ASP A 7 21.47 22.28 -4.05
C ASP A 7 22.36 23.05 -3.05
N ASP A 8 23.22 23.92 -3.56
CA ASP A 8 24.18 24.69 -2.75
C ASP A 8 23.48 25.63 -1.73
N SER A 9 22.19 25.88 -1.88
CA SER A 9 21.40 26.68 -0.93
C SER A 9 20.88 25.88 0.27
N ILE A 10 20.99 24.56 0.25
CA ILE A 10 20.52 23.63 1.29
C ILE A 10 21.75 22.95 1.92
N PRO A 11 21.85 22.86 3.26
CA PRO A 11 22.94 22.14 3.91
C PRO A 11 23.04 20.68 3.43
N ASP A 12 24.26 20.18 3.23
CA ASP A 12 24.52 18.81 2.77
C ASP A 12 23.87 17.75 3.68
N GLU A 13 23.86 17.99 5.01
CA GLU A 13 23.24 17.12 6.02
C GLU A 13 21.72 17.00 5.89
N ASP A 14 21.09 17.93 5.20
CA ASP A 14 19.63 17.88 4.88
C ASP A 14 19.35 17.20 3.54
N GLN A 15 20.36 17.05 2.70
CA GLN A 15 20.25 16.42 1.38
C GLN A 15 20.83 14.99 1.34
N VAL A 16 21.87 14.72 2.16
CA VAL A 16 22.56 13.44 2.25
C VAL A 16 22.48 12.93 3.69
N ILE A 17 21.51 12.08 3.97
CA ILE A 17 21.15 11.69 5.33
C ILE A 17 21.65 10.28 5.61
N PHE A 18 22.67 10.16 6.44
CA PHE A 18 23.10 8.87 6.99
C PHE A 18 22.24 8.53 8.21
N VAL A 19 21.34 7.59 8.05
CA VAL A 19 20.39 7.15 9.10
C VAL A 19 20.94 6.03 9.97
N ASP A 20 22.06 5.43 9.56
CA ASP A 20 22.71 4.31 10.25
C ASP A 20 24.21 4.35 9.91
N GLU A 21 25.05 4.49 10.93
CA GLU A 21 26.51 4.60 10.78
C GLU A 21 27.18 3.36 10.16
N SER A 22 26.52 2.21 10.23
CA SER A 22 27.01 0.97 9.61
C SER A 22 26.68 0.86 8.12
N LEU A 23 25.86 1.76 7.59
CA LEU A 23 25.49 1.80 6.18
C LEU A 23 26.32 2.85 5.44
N TRP A 24 26.88 2.45 4.33
CA TRP A 24 27.62 3.35 3.43
C TRP A 24 26.73 4.10 2.44
N VAL A 25 25.44 3.76 2.38
CA VAL A 25 24.44 4.37 1.48
C VAL A 25 23.60 5.36 2.29
N PRO A 26 23.56 6.64 1.91
CA PRO A 26 22.68 7.61 2.52
C PRO A 26 21.25 7.55 1.92
N VAL A 27 20.31 8.12 2.64
CA VAL A 27 19.04 8.59 2.06
C VAL A 27 19.30 9.93 1.40
N SER A 28 18.95 10.06 0.13
CA SER A 28 19.01 11.35 -0.56
C SER A 28 17.66 12.08 -0.40
N CYS A 29 17.76 13.35 0.03
CA CYS A 29 16.58 14.19 0.21
C CYS A 29 16.62 15.34 -0.81
N VAL A 30 15.63 15.38 -1.69
CA VAL A 30 15.48 16.43 -2.70
C VAL A 30 14.39 17.40 -2.26
N ASN A 31 14.67 18.69 -2.37
CA ASN A 31 13.73 19.77 -2.03
C ASN A 31 13.14 19.63 -0.59
N GLY A 32 13.85 18.97 0.33
CA GLY A 32 13.44 18.81 1.72
C GLY A 32 12.22 17.92 1.98
N ASN A 33 11.61 17.37 0.94
CA ASN A 33 10.36 16.60 1.06
C ASN A 33 10.30 15.31 0.24
N VAL A 34 11.24 15.07 -0.68
CA VAL A 34 11.33 13.83 -1.46
C VAL A 34 12.53 13.04 -0.96
N HIS A 35 12.28 11.89 -0.33
CA HIS A 35 13.33 11.01 0.18
C HIS A 35 13.50 9.80 -0.76
N ILE A 36 14.72 9.59 -1.23
CA ILE A 36 15.09 8.52 -2.15
C ILE A 36 15.83 7.45 -1.37
N LEU A 37 15.29 6.25 -1.38
CA LEU A 37 15.84 5.06 -0.73
C LEU A 37 16.16 3.97 -1.77
N PRO A 38 17.14 3.09 -1.52
CA PRO A 38 17.46 1.99 -2.41
C PRO A 38 16.33 0.95 -2.48
N GLY A 39 16.14 0.33 -3.66
CA GLY A 39 15.10 -0.67 -3.90
C GLY A 39 15.38 -2.08 -3.33
N VAL A 40 16.44 -2.27 -2.55
CA VAL A 40 16.75 -3.54 -1.89
C VAL A 40 15.93 -3.67 -0.61
N PRO A 41 14.99 -4.64 -0.47
CA PRO A 41 13.97 -4.65 0.59
C PRO A 41 14.53 -4.48 1.99
N ARG A 42 15.50 -5.31 2.40
CA ARG A 42 16.10 -5.23 3.75
C ARG A 42 16.82 -3.90 4.02
N LEU A 43 17.45 -3.34 3.00
CA LEU A 43 18.14 -2.06 3.13
C LEU A 43 17.12 -0.92 3.20
N PHE A 44 16.08 -0.98 2.35
CA PHE A 44 14.97 -0.03 2.36
C PHE A 44 14.29 0.03 3.74
N GLU A 45 13.87 -1.11 4.29
CA GLU A 45 13.20 -1.18 5.60
C GLU A 45 14.07 -0.59 6.71
N ARG A 46 15.34 -0.98 6.76
CA ARG A 46 16.29 -0.48 7.76
C ARG A 46 16.51 1.03 7.65
N MET A 47 16.67 1.53 6.43
CA MET A 47 16.87 2.95 6.20
C MET A 47 15.59 3.76 6.48
N LEU A 48 14.41 3.22 6.17
CA LEU A 48 13.13 3.84 6.49
C LEU A 48 12.96 3.93 8.01
N ASP A 49 13.28 2.87 8.76
CA ASP A 49 13.23 2.89 10.22
C ASP A 49 14.17 3.94 10.82
N GLY A 50 15.38 4.04 10.32
CA GLY A 50 16.34 5.07 10.75
C GLY A 50 15.94 6.51 10.36
N LEU A 51 15.12 6.67 9.31
CA LEU A 51 14.62 7.96 8.87
C LEU A 51 13.42 8.45 9.71
N LYS A 52 12.66 7.55 10.34
CA LYS A 52 11.45 7.87 11.12
C LYS A 52 11.64 9.02 12.12
N PRO A 53 12.70 9.05 12.97
CA PRO A 53 12.87 10.14 13.93
C PRO A 53 12.94 11.53 13.29
N ARG A 54 13.39 11.62 12.04
CA ARG A 54 13.53 12.88 11.30
C ARG A 54 12.23 13.28 10.61
N VAL A 55 11.42 12.31 10.17
CA VAL A 55 10.19 12.54 9.38
C VAL A 55 8.95 12.65 10.27
N LEU A 56 8.81 11.80 11.30
CA LEU A 56 7.62 11.77 12.15
C LEU A 56 7.22 13.13 12.74
N PRO A 57 8.15 13.98 13.25
CA PRO A 57 7.80 15.29 13.78
C PRO A 57 7.22 16.27 12.74
N ARG A 58 7.44 15.98 11.44
CA ARG A 58 6.98 16.81 10.32
C ARG A 58 5.62 16.38 9.78
N LEU A 59 5.12 15.21 10.20
CA LEU A 59 3.83 14.70 9.77
C LEU A 59 2.70 15.37 10.55
N THR A 60 1.62 15.70 9.87
CA THR A 60 0.39 16.23 10.52
C THR A 60 -0.37 15.14 11.27
N ASP A 61 -0.13 13.88 10.94
CA ASP A 61 -0.73 12.69 11.58
C ASP A 61 0.34 11.59 11.71
N PRO A 62 1.29 11.73 12.68
CA PRO A 62 2.42 10.81 12.82
C PRO A 62 2.02 9.39 13.24
N GLU A 63 0.84 9.23 13.82
CA GLU A 63 0.32 7.93 14.25
C GLU A 63 -0.54 7.24 13.17
N GLY A 64 -0.84 7.95 12.08
CA GLY A 64 -1.65 7.42 10.97
C GLY A 64 -3.10 7.10 11.35
N LYS A 65 -3.56 7.59 12.51
CA LYS A 65 -4.91 7.30 13.03
C LYS A 65 -6.02 8.03 12.28
N GLY A 66 -5.66 9.07 11.53
CA GLY A 66 -6.64 9.88 10.80
C GLY A 66 -7.07 9.29 9.46
N VAL A 67 -6.43 8.23 8.96
CA VAL A 67 -6.77 7.62 7.67
C VAL A 67 -6.94 6.12 7.86
N LEU A 68 -8.15 5.63 7.62
CA LEU A 68 -8.46 4.21 7.59
C LEU A 68 -8.33 3.68 6.16
N ARG A 69 -7.80 2.48 6.02
CA ARG A 69 -7.81 1.69 4.78
C ARG A 69 -8.54 0.38 5.03
N ILE A 70 -9.62 0.14 4.29
CA ILE A 70 -10.36 -1.12 4.29
C ILE A 70 -10.01 -1.87 3.02
N LEU A 71 -9.69 -3.14 3.16
CA LEU A 71 -9.35 -4.05 2.06
C LEU A 71 -10.46 -5.08 1.92
N ILE A 72 -10.95 -5.27 0.70
CA ILE A 72 -11.97 -6.29 0.37
C ILE A 72 -11.41 -7.12 -0.77
N SER A 73 -11.15 -8.38 -0.50
CA SER A 73 -10.73 -9.34 -1.51
C SER A 73 -11.93 -9.84 -2.30
N THR A 74 -11.79 -9.96 -3.62
CA THR A 74 -12.86 -10.38 -4.53
C THR A 74 -12.34 -11.34 -5.59
N PRO A 75 -13.09 -12.43 -5.90
CA PRO A 75 -12.78 -13.30 -7.01
C PRO A 75 -13.19 -12.72 -8.38
N MET A 76 -13.89 -11.60 -8.38
CA MET A 76 -14.39 -11.01 -9.63
C MET A 76 -13.26 -10.29 -10.38
N ALA A 77 -13.30 -10.38 -11.71
CA ALA A 77 -12.39 -9.61 -12.56
C ALA A 77 -12.66 -8.10 -12.44
N GLU A 78 -11.61 -7.28 -12.55
CA GLU A 78 -11.74 -5.83 -12.45
C GLU A 78 -12.75 -5.25 -13.42
N SER A 79 -12.79 -5.77 -14.67
CA SER A 79 -13.76 -5.34 -15.68
C SER A 79 -15.22 -5.61 -15.28
N ALA A 80 -15.48 -6.64 -14.48
CA ALA A 80 -16.83 -6.99 -14.04
C ALA A 80 -17.34 -6.06 -12.92
N ILE A 81 -16.43 -5.45 -12.14
CA ILE A 81 -16.78 -4.59 -11.02
C ILE A 81 -16.55 -3.10 -11.32
N ALA A 82 -15.94 -2.75 -12.46
CA ALA A 82 -15.53 -1.39 -12.79
C ALA A 82 -16.69 -0.38 -12.77
N GLU A 83 -17.85 -0.73 -13.32
CA GLU A 83 -19.02 0.15 -13.31
C GLU A 83 -19.51 0.42 -11.90
N TYR A 84 -19.63 -0.62 -11.07
CA TYR A 84 -19.99 -0.49 -9.67
C TYR A 84 -19.00 0.37 -8.89
N LEU A 85 -17.68 0.13 -9.08
CA LEU A 85 -16.65 0.93 -8.39
C LEU A 85 -16.67 2.40 -8.81
N THR A 86 -17.00 2.69 -10.06
CA THR A 86 -17.17 4.08 -10.53
C THR A 86 -18.34 4.77 -9.82
N GLN A 87 -19.48 4.09 -9.69
CA GLN A 87 -20.63 4.62 -8.97
C GLN A 87 -20.34 4.78 -7.47
N LEU A 88 -19.66 3.80 -6.87
CA LEU A 88 -19.25 3.85 -5.48
C LEU A 88 -18.27 5.01 -5.22
N ALA A 89 -17.31 5.22 -6.12
CA ALA A 89 -16.37 6.33 -6.03
C ALA A 89 -17.09 7.68 -6.05
N ALA A 90 -18.02 7.87 -6.98
CA ALA A 90 -18.83 9.10 -7.05
C ALA A 90 -19.66 9.35 -5.76
N LYS A 91 -20.18 8.28 -5.13
CA LYS A 91 -20.93 8.33 -3.86
C LYS A 91 -20.00 8.66 -2.67
N ALA A 92 -18.76 8.14 -2.70
CA ALA A 92 -17.82 8.21 -1.58
C ALA A 92 -16.94 9.48 -1.58
N GLU A 93 -16.64 10.03 -2.75
CA GLU A 93 -15.77 11.19 -2.92
C GLU A 93 -16.22 12.43 -2.13
N PRO A 94 -17.53 12.81 -2.09
CA PRO A 94 -17.99 13.94 -1.28
C PRO A 94 -17.76 13.78 0.23
N LYS A 95 -17.55 12.53 0.69
CA LYS A 95 -17.20 12.19 2.08
C LYS A 95 -15.69 12.06 2.30
N GLY A 96 -14.87 12.39 1.30
CA GLY A 96 -13.42 12.28 1.37
C GLY A 96 -12.89 10.84 1.39
N VAL A 97 -13.71 9.88 0.92
CA VAL A 97 -13.34 8.48 0.81
C VAL A 97 -12.98 8.14 -0.64
N LYS A 98 -11.76 7.62 -0.83
CA LYS A 98 -11.27 7.16 -2.14
C LYS A 98 -11.52 5.67 -2.29
N VAL A 99 -11.99 5.30 -3.46
CA VAL A 99 -12.21 3.91 -3.88
C VAL A 99 -11.17 3.54 -4.91
N GLY A 100 -10.57 2.37 -4.79
CA GLY A 100 -9.60 1.86 -5.74
C GLY A 100 -9.73 0.36 -5.91
N SER A 101 -9.20 -0.17 -7.01
CA SER A 101 -9.01 -1.60 -7.21
C SER A 101 -7.55 -1.87 -7.59
N TYR A 102 -7.05 -3.01 -7.15
CA TYR A 102 -5.71 -3.47 -7.47
C TYR A 102 -5.82 -4.88 -8.05
N PRO A 103 -5.67 -5.03 -9.38
CA PRO A 103 -5.59 -6.34 -9.99
C PRO A 103 -4.30 -7.01 -9.54
N ARG A 104 -4.42 -8.26 -9.07
CA ARG A 104 -3.27 -9.03 -8.65
C ARG A 104 -2.89 -9.99 -9.77
N TRP A 105 -1.81 -9.68 -10.48
CA TRP A 105 -1.29 -10.50 -11.56
C TRP A 105 -0.96 -11.92 -11.03
N GLU A 106 -1.36 -12.91 -11.79
CA GLU A 106 -1.15 -14.34 -11.47
C GLU A 106 -1.92 -14.86 -10.24
N LYS A 107 -2.85 -14.06 -9.68
CA LYS A 107 -3.67 -14.46 -8.53
C LYS A 107 -5.14 -14.55 -8.92
N GLN A 108 -5.90 -15.35 -8.17
CA GLN A 108 -7.33 -15.57 -8.42
C GLN A 108 -8.22 -14.45 -7.86
N HIS A 109 -7.66 -13.59 -7.03
CA HIS A 109 -8.40 -12.54 -6.33
C HIS A 109 -7.82 -11.16 -6.61
N ASN A 110 -8.72 -10.19 -6.79
CA ASN A 110 -8.41 -8.77 -6.82
C ASN A 110 -8.68 -8.13 -5.46
N THR A 111 -8.13 -6.95 -5.21
CA THR A 111 -8.36 -6.22 -3.96
C THR A 111 -9.06 -4.89 -4.24
N VAL A 112 -10.24 -4.70 -3.67
CA VAL A 112 -10.91 -3.38 -3.61
C VAL A 112 -10.50 -2.68 -2.33
N THR A 113 -10.22 -1.38 -2.42
CA THR A 113 -9.79 -0.56 -1.29
C THR A 113 -10.70 0.62 -1.08
N LEU A 114 -11.04 0.88 0.18
CA LEU A 114 -11.65 2.13 0.62
C LEU A 114 -10.65 2.85 1.52
N VAL A 115 -10.36 4.12 1.23
CA VAL A 115 -9.38 4.91 1.98
C VAL A 115 -9.97 6.27 2.33
N GLY A 116 -10.01 6.60 3.61
CA GLY A 116 -10.59 7.86 4.06
C GLY A 116 -10.46 8.10 5.55
N ARG A 117 -11.08 9.19 6.03
CA ARG A 117 -11.07 9.58 7.44
C ARG A 117 -12.43 9.39 8.13
N ASP A 118 -13.51 9.31 7.37
CA ASP A 118 -14.86 9.07 7.89
C ASP A 118 -15.05 7.56 8.12
N VAL A 119 -14.59 7.11 9.29
CA VAL A 119 -14.57 5.69 9.67
C VAL A 119 -16.00 5.12 9.69
N GLU A 120 -16.95 5.84 10.26
CA GLU A 120 -18.35 5.39 10.37
C GLU A 120 -18.97 5.19 8.99
N PHE A 121 -18.78 6.16 8.09
CA PHE A 121 -19.26 6.05 6.72
C PHE A 121 -18.59 4.89 5.98
N MET A 122 -17.27 4.73 6.10
CA MET A 122 -16.55 3.64 5.46
C MET A 122 -17.00 2.26 5.94
N GLU A 123 -17.17 2.08 7.25
CA GLU A 123 -17.69 0.84 7.82
C GLU A 123 -19.14 0.56 7.35
N SER A 124 -19.95 1.59 7.18
CA SER A 124 -21.31 1.43 6.64
C SER A 124 -21.35 0.95 5.17
N LEU A 125 -20.29 1.21 4.41
CA LEU A 125 -20.17 0.76 3.02
C LEU A 125 -19.76 -0.72 2.89
N VAL A 126 -19.04 -1.27 3.89
CA VAL A 126 -18.44 -2.60 3.78
C VAL A 126 -19.44 -3.69 3.37
N PRO A 127 -20.63 -3.84 4.02
CA PRO A 127 -21.57 -4.89 3.64
C PRO A 127 -22.11 -4.75 2.21
N GLU A 128 -22.33 -3.52 1.74
CA GLU A 128 -22.75 -3.22 0.38
C GLU A 128 -21.68 -3.64 -0.63
N VAL A 129 -20.43 -3.26 -0.36
CA VAL A 129 -19.29 -3.55 -1.23
C VAL A 129 -19.01 -5.05 -1.27
N GLU A 130 -18.93 -5.73 -0.14
CA GLU A 130 -18.73 -7.19 -0.07
C GLU A 130 -19.76 -7.94 -0.91
N LYS A 131 -21.03 -7.56 -0.79
CA LYS A 131 -22.10 -8.17 -1.59
C LYS A 131 -21.95 -7.89 -3.07
N ALA A 132 -21.65 -6.65 -3.45
CA ALA A 132 -21.59 -6.24 -4.86
C ALA A 132 -20.40 -6.86 -5.59
N VAL A 133 -19.25 -7.00 -4.92
CA VAL A 133 -18.05 -7.59 -5.51
C VAL A 133 -17.86 -9.08 -5.17
N GLN A 134 -18.86 -9.71 -4.54
CA GLN A 134 -18.78 -11.11 -4.06
C GLN A 134 -17.49 -11.36 -3.25
N GLY A 135 -17.09 -10.37 -2.47
CA GLY A 135 -15.84 -10.35 -1.75
C GLY A 135 -16.00 -10.47 -0.24
N ARG A 136 -14.88 -10.45 0.44
CA ARG A 136 -14.81 -10.40 1.91
C ARG A 136 -13.72 -9.41 2.37
N ARG A 137 -13.94 -8.78 3.51
CA ARG A 137 -12.92 -7.96 4.17
C ARG A 137 -11.71 -8.82 4.54
N VAL A 138 -10.52 -8.29 4.35
CA VAL A 138 -9.24 -8.91 4.71
C VAL A 138 -8.38 -7.91 5.50
N ALA A 139 -7.52 -8.42 6.38
CA ALA A 139 -6.64 -7.56 7.18
C ALA A 139 -5.41 -7.11 6.37
N VAL A 140 -4.91 -7.98 5.51
CA VAL A 140 -3.76 -7.72 4.63
C VAL A 140 -4.06 -8.21 3.21
N GLU A 141 -3.42 -7.60 2.24
CA GLU A 141 -3.51 -8.06 0.84
C GLU A 141 -2.92 -9.47 0.74
N GLY A 142 -3.71 -10.40 0.19
CA GLY A 142 -3.26 -11.78 -0.02
C GLY A 142 -3.50 -12.74 1.13
N GLU A 143 -4.23 -12.33 2.13
CA GLU A 143 -4.65 -13.20 3.24
C GLU A 143 -5.35 -14.48 2.76
N ASP A 144 -6.09 -14.40 1.67
CA ASP A 144 -6.85 -15.49 1.07
C ASP A 144 -6.14 -16.27 -0.06
N ASP A 145 -4.89 -15.93 -0.36
CA ASP A 145 -4.09 -16.69 -1.35
C ASP A 145 -3.64 -18.06 -0.83
N SER A 146 -3.66 -18.29 0.47
CA SER A 146 -3.20 -19.53 1.12
C SER A 146 -4.24 -20.64 1.12
N ASP A 147 -5.51 -20.36 0.85
CA ASP A 147 -6.60 -21.36 0.89
C ASP A 147 -6.75 -22.17 -0.41
N GLY A 148 -5.92 -21.92 -1.45
CA GLY A 148 -6.04 -22.54 -2.78
C GLY A 148 -4.97 -23.56 -3.18
N GLY A 149 -4.06 -23.93 -2.31
CA GLY A 149 -2.84 -24.64 -2.70
C GLY A 149 -2.58 -25.98 -2.03
N ASP A 150 -3.55 -26.92 -1.98
CA ASP A 150 -3.23 -28.35 -1.79
C ASP A 150 -4.39 -29.27 -2.23
N ALA A 151 -4.70 -29.24 -3.51
CA ALA A 151 -5.51 -30.30 -4.10
C ALA A 151 -4.99 -30.68 -5.50
N ALA A 152 -4.38 -31.86 -5.55
CA ALA A 152 -4.11 -32.63 -6.75
C ALA A 152 -2.71 -32.59 -7.36
N ALA A 153 -1.88 -33.56 -6.94
CA ALA A 153 -1.15 -34.38 -7.88
C ALA A 153 -0.73 -35.72 -7.24
N SER A 154 -1.69 -36.55 -6.91
CA SER A 154 -1.44 -38.02 -6.87
C SER A 154 -1.51 -38.55 -8.30
N LYS A 155 -0.38 -38.71 -8.96
CA LYS A 155 -0.29 -39.51 -10.17
C LYS A 155 -0.48 -40.97 -9.80
N PRO A 156 -1.37 -41.75 -10.47
CA PRO A 156 -1.36 -43.20 -10.37
C PRO A 156 -0.16 -43.72 -11.15
N GLY A 157 0.67 -44.50 -10.49
CA GLY A 157 1.72 -45.28 -11.11
C GLY A 157 1.11 -46.31 -12.05
N SER A 158 1.61 -46.33 -13.27
CA SER A 158 1.42 -47.42 -14.20
C SER A 158 2.51 -48.45 -13.98
N GLY A 159 2.09 -49.68 -13.73
CA GLY A 159 2.94 -50.87 -13.73
C GLY A 159 3.50 -51.21 -15.11
#